data_3a54247ca438e3dbb33ef14f2ec195a9
#
_entry.id   3a54247ca438e3dbb33ef14f2ec195a9
#
_cell.length_a   1.000
_cell.length_b   1.000
_cell.length_c   1.000
_cell.angle_alpha   90.00
_cell.angle_beta   90.00
_cell.angle_gamma   90.00
#
_symmetry.space_group_name_H-M   'P 1'
#
loop_
_entity.id
_entity.type
_entity.pdbx_description
1 polymer ?
#
loop_
_entity_poly.entity_id
_entity_poly.type
_entity_poly.pdbx_seq_one_letter_code
_entity_poly.pdbx_strand_id
1 'polypeptide(L)'
;MGMATRKITISCVGFVGNIFLILSITQTKFSRVKSFELFLLGLATANLEEIIIINVYDFLILQLSARTDPWSCRFLQFMTVFGEICSILFTVLISVFRYQKLRDASKRVNLSIYLDSVRSAWMMSGVCVALSALLSLPIFVIDLQGSAENVTRNNSSSCPPDFFHCGKKDCPTLNRVYKYVFLMVCHMLPLIIVTASSCLILTVLLSQRKTVTPVVSVSGSSQFCRRSKDLRLQRSTVAILAAMGLFQVDWTLYLIFQLTFSATDAPLWAEVEFFISISYTSLSPYVYGIGSNLFTVNTFKKK
;
A
#
# COMPACT_ATOMS: atom_id res chain seq x y z
N MET A 1 6.31 24.66 -14.35
CA MET A 1 5.16 23.98 -13.74
C MET A 1 5.45 23.92 -12.25
N GLY A 2 4.63 24.62 -11.42
CA GLY A 2 4.90 24.77 -9.99
C GLY A 2 4.80 23.45 -9.23
N MET A 3 5.43 23.34 -8.06
CA MET A 3 5.47 22.13 -7.23
C MET A 3 4.06 21.68 -6.82
N ALA A 4 3.19 22.64 -6.46
CA ALA A 4 1.78 22.38 -6.15
C ALA A 4 1.05 21.66 -7.32
N THR A 5 1.30 22.09 -8.57
CA THR A 5 0.68 21.44 -9.73
C THR A 5 1.10 19.97 -9.88
N ARG A 6 2.36 19.64 -9.56
CA ARG A 6 2.84 18.24 -9.61
C ARG A 6 2.17 17.38 -8.53
N LYS A 7 2.06 17.89 -7.31
CA LYS A 7 1.36 17.20 -6.20
C LYS A 7 -0.09 16.89 -6.57
N ILE A 8 -0.82 17.88 -7.06
CA ILE A 8 -2.22 17.73 -7.49
C ILE A 8 -2.31 16.70 -8.63
N THR A 9 -1.42 16.77 -9.61
CA THR A 9 -1.46 15.85 -10.76
C THR A 9 -1.30 14.39 -10.33
N ILE A 10 -0.29 14.05 -9.50
CA ILE A 10 -0.08 12.69 -9.05
C ILE A 10 -1.22 12.19 -8.16
N SER A 11 -1.75 13.06 -7.30
CA SER A 11 -2.91 12.75 -6.46
C SER A 11 -4.17 12.49 -7.31
N CYS A 12 -4.44 13.28 -8.35
CA CYS A 12 -5.55 13.05 -9.27
C CYS A 12 -5.41 11.70 -10.02
N VAL A 13 -4.20 11.38 -10.47
CA VAL A 13 -3.93 10.08 -11.10
C VAL A 13 -4.24 8.96 -10.12
N GLY A 14 -3.73 9.02 -8.90
CA GLY A 14 -3.99 8.03 -7.86
C GLY A 14 -5.47 7.91 -7.50
N PHE A 15 -6.15 9.05 -7.31
CA PHE A 15 -7.57 9.09 -7.00
C PHE A 15 -8.41 8.39 -8.09
N VAL A 16 -8.21 8.75 -9.35
CA VAL A 16 -8.92 8.15 -10.49
C VAL A 16 -8.63 6.65 -10.59
N GLY A 17 -7.37 6.23 -10.44
CA GLY A 17 -6.99 4.81 -10.51
C GLY A 17 -7.64 3.97 -9.42
N ASN A 18 -7.64 4.44 -8.18
CA ASN A 18 -8.24 3.72 -7.05
C ASN A 18 -9.77 3.68 -7.13
N ILE A 19 -10.43 4.80 -7.49
CA ILE A 19 -11.89 4.82 -7.73
C ILE A 19 -12.26 3.83 -8.83
N PHE A 20 -11.52 3.82 -9.94
CA PHE A 20 -11.80 2.91 -11.05
C PHE A 20 -11.63 1.45 -10.64
N LEU A 21 -10.62 1.14 -9.85
CA LEU A 21 -10.39 -0.21 -9.31
C LEU A 21 -11.53 -0.65 -8.38
N ILE A 22 -11.96 0.22 -7.46
CA ILE A 22 -13.09 -0.02 -6.56
C ILE A 22 -14.37 -0.29 -7.37
N LEU A 23 -14.71 0.57 -8.32
CA LEU A 23 -15.89 0.43 -9.17
C LEU A 23 -15.85 -0.87 -9.99
N SER A 24 -14.71 -1.23 -10.55
CA SER A 24 -14.54 -2.47 -11.32
C SER A 24 -14.78 -3.72 -10.48
N ILE A 25 -14.38 -3.71 -9.20
CA ILE A 25 -14.59 -4.82 -8.29
C ILE A 25 -16.05 -4.88 -7.80
N THR A 26 -16.63 -3.75 -7.43
CA THR A 26 -17.99 -3.67 -6.87
C THR A 26 -19.09 -3.96 -7.91
N GLN A 27 -18.81 -3.70 -9.19
CA GLN A 27 -19.72 -4.06 -10.29
C GLN A 27 -19.81 -5.58 -10.53
N THR A 28 -18.83 -6.37 -10.08
CA THR A 28 -18.97 -7.82 -10.07
C THR A 28 -19.98 -8.20 -8.98
N LYS A 29 -20.96 -9.08 -9.32
CA LYS A 29 -21.96 -9.53 -8.34
C LYS A 29 -21.25 -10.03 -7.07
N PHE A 30 -21.62 -9.51 -5.92
CA PHE A 30 -21.02 -9.79 -4.60
C PHE A 30 -20.82 -11.29 -4.32
N SER A 31 -21.72 -12.15 -4.83
CA SER A 31 -21.65 -13.61 -4.71
C SER A 31 -20.51 -14.27 -5.53
N ARG A 32 -19.81 -13.52 -6.37
CA ARG A 32 -18.70 -14.00 -7.22
C ARG A 32 -17.37 -13.32 -6.90
N VAL A 33 -17.32 -12.44 -5.90
CA VAL A 33 -16.09 -11.76 -5.48
C VAL A 33 -15.12 -12.81 -4.92
N LYS A 34 -13.94 -12.85 -5.48
CA LYS A 34 -12.86 -13.74 -5.03
C LYS A 34 -12.10 -13.09 -3.89
N SER A 35 -11.51 -13.89 -3.00
CA SER A 35 -10.67 -13.40 -1.90
C SER A 35 -9.62 -12.37 -2.33
N PHE A 36 -9.01 -12.59 -3.49
CA PHE A 36 -8.05 -11.65 -4.07
C PHE A 36 -8.66 -10.27 -4.40
N GLU A 37 -9.85 -10.25 -4.95
CA GLU A 37 -10.57 -9.01 -5.29
C GLU A 37 -10.94 -8.23 -4.02
N LEU A 38 -11.24 -8.94 -2.93
CA LEU A 38 -11.49 -8.33 -1.63
C LEU A 38 -10.23 -7.65 -1.05
N PHE A 39 -9.07 -8.30 -1.16
CA PHE A 39 -7.80 -7.69 -0.73
C PHE A 39 -7.44 -6.47 -1.58
N LEU A 40 -7.68 -6.53 -2.90
CA LEU A 40 -7.49 -5.37 -3.77
C LEU A 40 -8.46 -4.23 -3.46
N LEU A 41 -9.70 -4.56 -3.08
CA LEU A 41 -10.68 -3.56 -2.63
C LEU A 41 -10.20 -2.87 -1.35
N GLY A 42 -9.69 -3.64 -0.38
CA GLY A 42 -9.10 -3.09 0.84
C GLY A 42 -7.91 -2.18 0.55
N LEU A 43 -6.98 -2.63 -0.31
CA LEU A 43 -5.84 -1.83 -0.74
C LEU A 43 -6.28 -0.52 -1.42
N ALA A 44 -7.18 -0.58 -2.39
CA ALA A 44 -7.63 0.60 -3.11
C ALA A 44 -8.38 1.60 -2.20
N THR A 45 -9.10 1.09 -1.20
CA THR A 45 -9.78 1.93 -0.20
C THR A 45 -8.78 2.63 0.72
N ALA A 46 -7.75 1.91 1.19
CA ALA A 46 -6.67 2.48 2.01
C ALA A 46 -5.87 3.53 1.23
N ASN A 47 -5.49 3.22 -0.01
CA ASN A 47 -4.80 4.18 -0.88
C ASN A 47 -5.63 5.45 -1.14
N LEU A 48 -6.94 5.31 -1.35
CA LEU A 48 -7.83 6.43 -1.60
C LEU A 48 -7.96 7.32 -0.35
N GLU A 49 -8.09 6.69 0.82
CA GLU A 49 -8.12 7.39 2.10
C GLU A 49 -6.80 8.16 2.32
N GLU A 50 -5.65 7.54 2.15
CA GLU A 50 -4.33 8.16 2.28
C GLU A 50 -4.18 9.37 1.32
N ILE A 51 -4.54 9.22 0.04
CA ILE A 51 -4.49 10.30 -0.95
C ILE A 51 -5.36 11.49 -0.51
N ILE A 52 -6.58 11.24 -0.04
CA ILE A 52 -7.49 12.30 0.40
C ILE A 52 -6.92 13.02 1.61
N ILE A 53 -6.49 12.29 2.63
CA ILE A 53 -6.03 12.88 3.89
C ILE A 53 -4.73 13.66 3.69
N ILE A 54 -3.77 13.14 2.94
CA ILE A 54 -2.51 13.83 2.63
C ILE A 54 -2.76 15.15 1.88
N ASN A 55 -3.69 15.16 0.91
CA ASN A 55 -4.02 16.39 0.20
C ASN A 55 -4.78 17.39 1.07
N VAL A 56 -5.67 16.93 1.94
CA VAL A 56 -6.36 17.79 2.92
C VAL A 56 -5.34 18.41 3.88
N TYR A 57 -4.38 17.61 4.37
CA TYR A 57 -3.31 18.07 5.24
C TYR A 57 -2.44 19.13 4.54
N ASP A 58 -1.97 18.87 3.32
CA ASP A 58 -1.14 19.80 2.52
C ASP A 58 -1.88 21.12 2.26
N PHE A 59 -3.17 21.03 1.90
CA PHE A 59 -3.99 22.23 1.62
C PHE A 59 -4.24 23.06 2.88
N LEU A 60 -4.67 22.44 3.98
CA LEU A 60 -5.01 23.16 5.21
C LEU A 60 -3.77 23.76 5.89
N ILE A 61 -2.69 23.00 5.98
CA ILE A 61 -1.50 23.36 6.76
C ILE A 61 -0.55 24.24 5.95
N LEU A 62 -0.23 23.84 4.72
CA LEU A 62 0.80 24.52 3.92
C LEU A 62 0.27 25.69 3.11
N GLN A 63 -0.95 25.59 2.56
CA GLN A 63 -1.47 26.62 1.67
C GLN A 63 -2.32 27.67 2.39
N LEU A 64 -3.19 27.24 3.30
CA LEU A 64 -4.04 28.19 4.02
C LEU A 64 -3.40 28.76 5.28
N SER A 65 -2.27 28.20 5.76
CA SER A 65 -1.69 28.52 7.07
C SER A 65 -2.75 28.57 8.18
N ALA A 66 -3.76 27.72 8.05
CA ALA A 66 -4.90 27.72 8.94
C ALA A 66 -4.44 27.38 10.36
N ARG A 67 -4.92 28.17 11.33
CA ARG A 67 -4.82 27.78 12.74
C ARG A 67 -5.68 26.54 12.94
N THR A 68 -5.07 25.37 12.83
CA THR A 68 -5.75 24.12 13.12
C THR A 68 -5.72 23.88 14.63
N ASP A 69 -6.87 23.45 15.14
CA ASP A 69 -6.98 22.97 16.50
C ASP A 69 -6.04 21.75 16.69
N PRO A 70 -5.34 21.62 17.84
CA PRO A 70 -4.43 20.52 18.12
C PRO A 70 -5.04 19.13 17.89
N TRP A 71 -6.33 18.96 18.19
CA TRP A 71 -7.03 17.71 17.96
C TRP A 71 -7.23 17.38 16.48
N SER A 72 -7.58 18.38 15.69
CA SER A 72 -7.72 18.23 14.23
C SER A 72 -6.39 17.85 13.58
N CYS A 73 -5.29 18.47 14.02
CA CYS A 73 -3.96 18.12 13.55
C CYS A 73 -3.60 16.65 13.85
N ARG A 74 -3.78 16.22 15.12
CA ARG A 74 -3.50 14.83 15.53
C ARG A 74 -4.37 13.83 14.79
N PHE A 75 -5.63 14.16 14.60
CA PHE A 75 -6.56 13.31 13.86
C PHE A 75 -6.13 13.15 12.40
N LEU A 76 -5.72 14.23 11.73
CA LEU A 76 -5.21 14.15 10.35
C LEU A 76 -3.91 13.32 10.29
N GLN A 77 -2.99 13.52 11.22
CA GLN A 77 -1.77 12.71 11.32
C GLN A 77 -2.08 11.23 11.57
N PHE A 78 -3.00 10.95 12.48
CA PHE A 78 -3.46 9.57 12.74
C PHE A 78 -4.04 8.92 11.48
N MET A 79 -4.92 9.62 10.77
CA MET A 79 -5.53 9.11 9.55
C MET A 79 -4.49 8.88 8.44
N THR A 80 -3.51 9.78 8.27
CA THR A 80 -2.42 9.60 7.31
C THR A 80 -1.63 8.31 7.59
N VAL A 81 -1.19 8.12 8.83
CA VAL A 81 -0.42 6.93 9.24
C VAL A 81 -1.28 5.67 9.19
N PHE A 82 -2.55 5.76 9.53
CA PHE A 82 -3.51 4.65 9.43
C PHE A 82 -3.66 4.16 7.99
N GLY A 83 -3.89 5.07 7.03
CA GLY A 83 -4.00 4.74 5.60
C GLY A 83 -2.73 4.11 5.06
N GLU A 84 -1.58 4.70 5.37
CA GLU A 84 -0.25 4.19 5.00
C GLU A 84 -0.02 2.75 5.50
N ILE A 85 -0.19 2.48 6.80
CA ILE A 85 -0.01 1.13 7.36
C ILE A 85 -1.03 0.16 6.76
N CYS A 86 -2.27 0.59 6.59
CA CYS A 86 -3.32 -0.23 6.01
C CYS A 86 -2.98 -0.66 4.57
N SER A 87 -2.51 0.27 3.75
CA SER A 87 -2.03 0.01 2.38
C SER A 87 -0.86 -1.00 2.37
N ILE A 88 0.12 -0.81 3.26
CA ILE A 88 1.26 -1.72 3.42
C ILE A 88 0.80 -3.13 3.79
N LEU A 89 -0.07 -3.27 4.79
CA LEU A 89 -0.56 -4.58 5.26
C LEU A 89 -1.39 -5.31 4.20
N PHE A 90 -2.24 -4.60 3.44
CA PHE A 90 -2.94 -5.20 2.32
C PHE A 90 -1.98 -5.65 1.21
N THR A 91 -0.90 -4.92 0.95
CA THR A 91 0.14 -5.32 -0.02
C THR A 91 0.85 -6.59 0.43
N VAL A 92 1.20 -6.69 1.72
CA VAL A 92 1.76 -7.93 2.31
C VAL A 92 0.78 -9.09 2.15
N LEU A 93 -0.49 -8.88 2.48
CA LEU A 93 -1.52 -9.92 2.39
C LEU A 93 -1.70 -10.40 0.94
N ILE A 94 -1.74 -9.50 -0.02
CA ILE A 94 -1.79 -9.81 -1.46
C ILE A 94 -0.57 -10.62 -1.89
N SER A 95 0.64 -10.24 -1.45
CA SER A 95 1.88 -10.91 -1.82
C SER A 95 1.92 -12.35 -1.31
N VAL A 96 1.59 -12.56 -0.05
CA VAL A 96 1.53 -13.89 0.59
C VAL A 96 0.44 -14.77 -0.05
N PHE A 97 -0.75 -14.22 -0.27
CA PHE A 97 -1.85 -14.93 -0.93
C PHE A 97 -1.46 -15.41 -2.33
N ARG A 98 -0.79 -14.55 -3.10
CA ARG A 98 -0.35 -14.90 -4.46
C ARG A 98 0.73 -15.96 -4.47
N TYR A 99 1.68 -15.89 -3.56
CA TYR A 99 2.67 -16.94 -3.40
C TYR A 99 2.01 -18.29 -3.08
N GLN A 100 1.11 -18.34 -2.09
CA GLN A 100 0.41 -19.57 -1.72
C GLN A 100 -0.36 -20.15 -2.90
N LYS A 101 -1.13 -19.32 -3.60
CA LYS A 101 -1.93 -19.76 -4.76
C LYS A 101 -1.07 -20.32 -5.90
N LEU A 102 0.08 -19.70 -6.16
CA LEU A 102 1.00 -20.15 -7.21
C LEU A 102 1.70 -21.45 -6.81
N ARG A 103 2.13 -21.56 -5.55
CA ARG A 103 2.76 -22.76 -5.01
C ARG A 103 1.85 -23.99 -5.10
N ASP A 104 0.58 -23.82 -4.72
CA ASP A 104 -0.38 -24.93 -4.71
C ASP A 104 -0.76 -25.36 -6.14
N ALA A 105 -0.88 -24.40 -7.05
CA ALA A 105 -1.05 -24.69 -8.48
C ALA A 105 0.16 -25.47 -9.06
N SER A 106 1.37 -25.17 -8.60
CA SER A 106 2.60 -25.85 -9.04
C SER A 106 2.71 -27.28 -8.50
N LYS A 107 2.36 -27.50 -7.23
CA LYS A 107 2.48 -28.82 -6.58
C LYS A 107 1.34 -29.79 -6.92
N ARG A 108 0.31 -29.36 -7.66
CA ARG A 108 -0.94 -30.13 -7.94
C ARG A 108 -1.59 -30.72 -6.69
N VAL A 109 -1.32 -30.16 -5.53
CA VAL A 109 -1.92 -30.57 -4.26
C VAL A 109 -3.12 -29.66 -4.01
N ASN A 110 -4.30 -30.26 -3.91
CA ASN A 110 -5.51 -29.55 -3.45
C ASN A 110 -5.42 -29.32 -1.92
N LEU A 111 -4.42 -28.57 -1.47
CA LEU A 111 -4.48 -28.04 -0.12
C LEU A 111 -5.56 -26.95 -0.09
N SER A 112 -6.52 -27.11 0.81
CA SER A 112 -7.50 -26.06 1.09
C SER A 112 -6.75 -24.84 1.61
N ILE A 113 -6.51 -23.84 0.72
CA ILE A 113 -5.88 -22.60 1.12
C ILE A 113 -6.86 -21.90 2.06
N TYR A 114 -6.47 -21.75 3.31
CA TYR A 114 -7.29 -21.05 4.31
C TYR A 114 -7.72 -19.65 3.80
N LEU A 115 -6.84 -18.95 3.09
CA LEU A 115 -7.07 -17.61 2.54
C LEU A 115 -7.96 -17.58 1.28
N ASP A 116 -8.27 -18.71 0.63
CA ASP A 116 -9.12 -18.73 -0.58
C ASP A 116 -10.62 -18.70 -0.24
N SER A 117 -10.97 -18.92 1.03
CA SER A 117 -12.33 -18.73 1.53
C SER A 117 -12.66 -17.25 1.68
N VAL A 118 -13.79 -16.80 1.15
CA VAL A 118 -14.26 -15.41 1.27
C VAL A 118 -14.41 -15.00 2.74
N ARG A 119 -14.87 -15.92 3.61
CA ARG A 119 -15.00 -15.67 5.05
C ARG A 119 -13.64 -15.38 5.70
N SER A 120 -12.62 -16.17 5.38
CA SER A 120 -11.25 -15.94 5.87
C SER A 120 -10.67 -14.65 5.32
N ALA A 121 -10.96 -14.31 4.05
CA ALA A 121 -10.51 -13.06 3.46
C ALA A 121 -11.09 -11.84 4.18
N TRP A 122 -12.38 -11.87 4.56
CA TRP A 122 -12.98 -10.82 5.39
C TRP A 122 -12.34 -10.72 6.77
N MET A 123 -12.10 -11.85 7.42
CA MET A 123 -11.41 -11.87 8.73
C MET A 123 -10.00 -11.26 8.63
N MET A 124 -9.21 -11.66 7.64
CA MET A 124 -7.85 -11.14 7.45
C MET A 124 -7.85 -9.66 7.10
N SER A 125 -8.80 -9.20 6.29
CA SER A 125 -8.99 -7.77 6.01
C SER A 125 -9.33 -6.99 7.28
N GLY A 126 -10.21 -7.51 8.11
CA GLY A 126 -10.54 -6.93 9.42
C GLY A 126 -9.34 -6.86 10.37
N VAL A 127 -8.51 -7.91 10.39
CA VAL A 127 -7.26 -7.93 11.15
C VAL A 127 -6.29 -6.85 10.66
N CYS A 128 -6.12 -6.68 9.35
CA CYS A 128 -5.28 -5.62 8.79
C CYS A 128 -5.74 -4.23 9.25
N VAL A 129 -7.04 -3.94 9.14
CA VAL A 129 -7.61 -2.65 9.56
C VAL A 129 -7.45 -2.41 11.06
N ALA A 130 -7.76 -3.42 11.89
CA ALA A 130 -7.60 -3.30 13.34
C ALA A 130 -6.14 -3.10 13.75
N LEU A 131 -5.21 -3.83 13.12
CA LEU A 131 -3.78 -3.70 13.38
C LEU A 131 -3.26 -2.34 12.95
N SER A 132 -3.69 -1.82 11.79
CA SER A 132 -3.34 -0.47 11.33
C SER A 132 -3.79 0.59 12.34
N ALA A 133 -5.03 0.49 12.83
CA ALA A 133 -5.56 1.41 13.84
C ALA A 133 -4.73 1.36 15.14
N LEU A 134 -4.42 0.16 15.63
CA LEU A 134 -3.63 -0.02 16.86
C LEU A 134 -2.21 0.56 16.73
N LEU A 135 -1.55 0.36 15.59
CA LEU A 135 -0.19 0.87 15.34
C LEU A 135 -0.15 2.38 15.15
N SER A 136 -1.27 3.00 14.75
CA SER A 136 -1.39 4.46 14.58
C SER A 136 -1.80 5.18 15.88
N LEU A 137 -2.41 4.49 16.85
CA LEU A 137 -2.86 5.11 18.11
C LEU A 137 -1.79 5.88 18.91
N PRO A 138 -0.51 5.44 18.97
CA PRO A 138 0.51 6.16 19.72
C PRO A 138 0.70 7.63 19.32
N ILE A 139 0.28 8.03 18.10
CA ILE A 139 0.31 9.42 17.65
C ILE A 139 -0.44 10.36 18.61
N PHE A 140 -1.55 9.90 19.19
CA PHE A 140 -2.30 10.70 20.16
C PHE A 140 -1.58 10.91 21.49
N VAL A 141 -0.65 10.00 21.85
CA VAL A 141 0.06 10.01 23.15
C VAL A 141 1.39 10.78 23.06
N ILE A 142 2.09 10.68 21.92
CA ILE A 142 3.44 11.23 21.73
C ILE A 142 3.48 12.74 21.88
N ASP A 143 2.44 13.44 21.45
CA ASP A 143 2.39 14.91 21.47
C ASP A 143 2.05 15.51 22.86
N LEU A 144 1.58 14.71 23.81
CA LEU A 144 1.26 15.20 25.16
C LEU A 144 2.50 15.71 25.93
N GLN A 145 3.70 15.21 25.63
CA GLN A 145 4.93 15.62 26.31
C GLN A 145 5.57 16.87 25.66
N GLY A 146 5.41 17.08 24.35
CA GLY A 146 5.95 18.26 23.63
C GLY A 146 5.16 19.54 23.90
N SER A 147 3.87 19.46 24.17
CA SER A 147 3.01 20.62 24.42
C SER A 147 3.18 21.25 25.80
N ALA A 148 3.67 20.49 26.80
CA ALA A 148 3.78 21.02 28.17
C ALA A 148 4.96 22.00 28.33
N GLU A 149 6.00 21.91 27.53
CA GLU A 149 7.22 22.70 27.68
C GLU A 149 7.24 23.96 26.79
N ASN A 150 6.44 24.02 25.71
CA ASN A 150 6.44 25.10 24.72
C ASN A 150 5.22 26.04 24.78
N VAL A 151 4.31 25.89 25.74
CA VAL A 151 3.10 26.77 25.87
C VAL A 151 3.48 28.23 26.21
N THR A 152 4.71 28.50 26.62
CA THR A 152 5.17 29.86 26.99
C THR A 152 5.88 30.61 25.86
N ARG A 153 6.09 30.02 24.67
CA ARG A 153 7.03 30.67 23.74
C ARG A 153 6.62 30.84 22.28
N ASN A 154 5.49 30.92 21.85
CA ASN A 154 5.04 31.50 20.58
C ASN A 154 3.64 31.00 20.16
N ASN A 155 2.74 31.95 19.94
CA ASN A 155 1.37 31.81 19.46
C ASN A 155 1.21 31.29 18.01
N SER A 156 2.03 30.39 17.53
CA SER A 156 1.84 29.78 16.20
C SER A 156 1.54 28.29 16.37
N SER A 157 0.26 27.98 16.52
CA SER A 157 -0.26 26.60 16.46
C SER A 157 -0.32 26.14 15.00
N SER A 158 0.83 25.90 14.37
CA SER A 158 0.92 25.20 13.10
C SER A 158 1.19 23.71 13.36
N CYS A 159 0.49 22.85 12.63
CA CYS A 159 0.68 21.42 12.69
C CYS A 159 2.08 21.05 12.17
N PRO A 160 2.93 20.37 12.96
CA PRO A 160 4.28 20.07 12.53
C PRO A 160 4.30 19.05 11.38
N PRO A 161 5.20 19.21 10.40
CA PRO A 161 5.31 18.29 9.29
C PRO A 161 5.87 16.91 9.65
N ASP A 162 6.62 16.80 10.74
CA ASP A 162 7.18 15.53 11.23
C ASP A 162 6.26 14.90 12.27
N PHE A 163 5.68 13.75 11.95
CA PHE A 163 4.80 12.98 12.84
C PHE A 163 5.49 12.52 14.13
N PHE A 164 6.80 12.36 14.10
CA PHE A 164 7.56 11.85 15.24
C PHE A 164 8.07 12.97 16.15
N HIS A 165 7.99 14.22 15.72
CA HIS A 165 8.54 15.38 16.44
C HIS A 165 9.99 15.17 16.86
N CYS A 166 10.81 14.57 16.00
CA CYS A 166 12.20 14.23 16.24
C CYS A 166 13.15 15.06 15.39
N GLY A 167 13.62 16.20 15.90
CA GLY A 167 14.79 16.89 15.35
C GLY A 167 16.10 16.19 15.72
N LYS A 168 17.19 16.47 15.00
CA LYS A 168 18.53 15.89 15.29
C LYS A 168 19.02 16.16 16.71
N LYS A 169 18.70 17.34 17.27
CA LYS A 169 19.17 17.77 18.60
C LYS A 169 18.13 17.58 19.69
N ASP A 170 16.85 17.68 19.35
CA ASP A 170 15.73 17.67 20.29
C ASP A 170 14.73 16.59 19.89
N CYS A 171 15.01 15.37 20.29
CA CYS A 171 14.08 14.25 20.15
C CYS A 171 13.89 13.58 21.52
N PRO A 172 12.70 13.70 22.13
CA PRO A 172 12.38 13.00 23.37
C PRO A 172 12.62 11.50 23.23
N THR A 173 13.11 10.85 24.28
CA THR A 173 13.47 9.43 24.22
C THR A 173 12.29 8.56 23.79
N LEU A 174 11.08 8.86 24.24
CA LEU A 174 9.86 8.14 23.87
C LEU A 174 9.58 8.26 22.37
N ASN A 175 9.65 9.48 21.80
CA ASN A 175 9.41 9.72 20.39
C ASN A 175 10.45 9.00 19.52
N ARG A 176 11.71 9.01 19.96
CA ARG A 176 12.81 8.31 19.29
C ARG A 176 12.57 6.80 19.25
N VAL A 177 12.23 6.21 20.38
CA VAL A 177 11.93 4.77 20.47
C VAL A 177 10.74 4.43 19.58
N TYR A 178 9.66 5.22 19.64
CA TYR A 178 8.50 5.01 18.78
C TYR A 178 8.86 5.10 17.31
N LYS A 179 9.60 6.13 16.88
CA LYS A 179 10.05 6.28 15.47
C LYS A 179 10.76 5.03 14.99
N TYR A 180 11.75 4.54 15.73
CA TYR A 180 12.49 3.35 15.30
C TYR A 180 11.64 2.08 15.34
N VAL A 181 10.83 1.87 16.37
CA VAL A 181 9.91 0.73 16.43
C VAL A 181 8.92 0.77 15.27
N PHE A 182 8.36 1.95 14.98
CA PHE A 182 7.46 2.16 13.86
C PHE A 182 8.12 1.82 12.52
N LEU A 183 9.30 2.37 12.23
CA LEU A 183 10.04 2.09 11.01
C LEU A 183 10.39 0.60 10.88
N MET A 184 10.75 -0.07 11.96
CA MET A 184 11.10 -1.49 11.94
C MET A 184 9.87 -2.37 11.73
N VAL A 185 8.77 -2.11 12.44
CA VAL A 185 7.57 -2.96 12.42
C VAL A 185 6.69 -2.65 11.20
N CYS A 186 6.48 -1.37 10.89
CA CYS A 186 5.53 -0.97 9.84
C CYS A 186 6.15 -0.91 8.44
N HIS A 187 7.48 -0.76 8.32
CA HIS A 187 8.14 -0.67 7.01
C HIS A 187 9.16 -1.78 6.76
N MET A 188 10.15 -1.99 7.63
CA MET A 188 11.20 -3.00 7.41
C MET A 188 10.64 -4.41 7.37
N LEU A 189 9.79 -4.79 8.32
CA LEU A 189 9.21 -6.14 8.38
C LEU A 189 8.34 -6.44 7.15
N PRO A 190 7.38 -5.58 6.75
CA PRO A 190 6.64 -5.74 5.49
C PRO A 190 7.53 -5.83 4.26
N LEU A 191 8.57 -4.99 4.16
CA LEU A 191 9.51 -4.99 3.05
C LEU A 191 10.22 -6.36 2.93
N ILE A 192 10.67 -6.93 4.04
CA ILE A 192 11.29 -8.27 4.06
C ILE A 192 10.29 -9.35 3.61
N ILE A 193 9.04 -9.29 4.10
CA ILE A 193 8.01 -10.29 3.73
C ILE A 193 7.67 -10.20 2.24
N VAL A 194 7.50 -9.00 1.70
CA VAL A 194 7.19 -8.79 0.27
C VAL A 194 8.39 -9.23 -0.58
N THR A 195 9.63 -8.94 -0.18
CA THR A 195 10.84 -9.38 -0.88
C THR A 195 10.95 -10.89 -0.91
N ALA A 196 10.79 -11.55 0.23
CA ALA A 196 10.80 -13.00 0.32
C ALA A 196 9.70 -13.64 -0.55
N SER A 197 8.49 -13.11 -0.48
CA SER A 197 7.36 -13.56 -1.31
C SER A 197 7.63 -13.38 -2.80
N SER A 198 8.21 -12.27 -3.21
CA SER A 198 8.58 -11.98 -4.61
C SER A 198 9.63 -12.95 -5.12
N CYS A 199 10.69 -13.22 -4.34
CA CYS A 199 11.72 -14.21 -4.68
C CYS A 199 11.13 -15.61 -4.82
N LEU A 200 10.26 -16.02 -3.90
CA LEU A 200 9.60 -17.32 -3.94
C LEU A 200 8.65 -17.45 -5.14
N ILE A 201 7.92 -16.41 -5.51
CA ILE A 201 7.09 -16.37 -6.72
C ILE A 201 7.97 -16.54 -7.97
N LEU A 202 9.09 -15.81 -8.06
CA LEU A 202 10.03 -15.91 -9.17
C LEU A 202 10.61 -17.32 -9.32
N THR A 203 11.02 -17.95 -8.22
CA THR A 203 11.57 -19.32 -8.25
C THR A 203 10.54 -20.34 -8.75
N VAL A 204 9.27 -20.21 -8.32
CA VAL A 204 8.18 -21.09 -8.81
C VAL A 204 7.93 -20.87 -10.31
N LEU A 205 7.89 -19.62 -10.78
CA LEU A 205 7.70 -19.31 -12.19
C LEU A 205 8.83 -19.82 -13.08
N LEU A 206 10.09 -19.68 -12.63
CA LEU A 206 11.26 -20.17 -13.37
C LEU A 206 11.29 -21.69 -13.43
N SER A 207 10.91 -22.37 -12.35
CA SER A 207 10.77 -23.83 -12.32
C SER A 207 9.71 -24.33 -13.30
N GLN A 208 8.54 -23.65 -13.35
CA GLN A 208 7.49 -24.01 -14.32
C GLN A 208 7.93 -23.83 -15.78
N ARG A 209 8.74 -22.82 -16.10
CA ARG A 209 9.27 -22.63 -17.45
C ARG A 209 10.23 -23.73 -17.87
N LYS A 210 11.05 -24.25 -16.97
CA LYS A 210 12.01 -25.33 -17.27
C LYS A 210 11.32 -26.67 -17.56
N THR A 211 10.11 -26.89 -17.02
CA THR A 211 9.37 -28.16 -17.19
C THR A 211 8.58 -28.22 -18.50
N VAL A 212 8.45 -27.11 -19.22
CA VAL A 212 7.79 -27.03 -20.55
C VAL A 212 8.84 -27.19 -21.64
N THR A 213 9.57 -28.31 -21.67
CA THR A 213 10.24 -28.79 -22.90
C THR A 213 9.20 -29.40 -23.81
N PRO A 214 9.27 -29.19 -25.13
CA PRO A 214 8.21 -29.62 -26.04
C PRO A 214 8.25 -31.11 -26.22
N VAL A 215 7.38 -31.83 -25.55
CA VAL A 215 7.00 -33.18 -26.01
C VAL A 215 5.97 -32.97 -27.11
N VAL A 216 6.45 -33.13 -28.34
CA VAL A 216 5.59 -33.23 -29.53
C VAL A 216 4.75 -34.48 -29.35
N SER A 217 3.47 -34.35 -29.07
CA SER A 217 2.51 -35.42 -29.30
C SER A 217 1.08 -34.84 -29.45
N VAL A 218 0.54 -35.22 -30.54
CA VAL A 218 -0.77 -35.14 -31.12
C VAL A 218 -1.88 -35.34 -30.10
N SER A 219 -2.77 -34.36 -29.87
CA SER A 219 -4.21 -34.53 -29.79
C SER A 219 -4.92 -33.27 -29.33
N GLY A 220 -5.98 -32.93 -30.05
CA GLY A 220 -6.60 -31.61 -30.08
C GLY A 220 -7.34 -31.11 -28.82
N SER A 221 -8.03 -30.05 -28.97
CA SER A 221 -8.99 -29.26 -28.18
C SER A 221 -8.83 -29.06 -26.65
N SER A 222 -8.47 -30.04 -25.85
CA SER A 222 -8.27 -29.86 -24.38
C SER A 222 -6.97 -29.10 -24.02
N GLN A 223 -5.95 -29.18 -24.89
CA GLN A 223 -4.67 -28.46 -24.71
C GLN A 223 -4.81 -26.94 -24.91
N PHE A 224 -5.67 -26.50 -25.82
CA PHE A 224 -5.86 -25.07 -26.11
C PHE A 224 -6.47 -24.31 -24.91
N CYS A 225 -7.43 -24.91 -24.24
CA CYS A 225 -8.06 -24.31 -23.06
C CYS A 225 -7.10 -24.24 -21.87
N ARG A 226 -6.22 -25.24 -21.69
CA ARG A 226 -5.21 -25.29 -20.63
C ARG A 226 -4.13 -24.23 -20.85
N ARG A 227 -3.61 -24.12 -22.09
CA ARG A 227 -2.60 -23.12 -22.47
C ARG A 227 -3.09 -21.68 -22.28
N SER A 228 -4.36 -21.41 -22.57
CA SER A 228 -4.97 -20.09 -22.34
C SER A 228 -5.08 -19.73 -20.86
N LYS A 229 -5.40 -20.69 -19.99
CA LYS A 229 -5.44 -20.48 -18.51
C LYS A 229 -4.04 -20.22 -17.94
N ASP A 230 -3.03 -20.96 -18.42
CA ASP A 230 -1.64 -20.79 -17.96
C ASP A 230 -1.08 -19.41 -18.36
N LEU A 231 -1.33 -18.95 -19.57
CA LEU A 231 -0.92 -17.63 -20.05
C LEU A 231 -1.60 -16.50 -19.25
N ARG A 232 -2.87 -16.66 -18.88
CA ARG A 232 -3.61 -15.68 -18.09
C ARG A 232 -3.09 -15.61 -16.66
N LEU A 233 -2.79 -16.76 -16.04
CA LEU A 233 -2.19 -16.84 -14.71
C LEU A 233 -0.80 -16.19 -14.69
N GLN A 234 0.02 -16.48 -15.71
CA GLN A 234 1.36 -15.91 -15.85
C GLN A 234 1.32 -14.39 -16.01
N ARG A 235 0.44 -13.84 -16.85
CA ARG A 235 0.28 -12.39 -17.03
C ARG A 235 -0.13 -11.70 -15.72
N SER A 236 -1.11 -12.26 -15.02
CA SER A 236 -1.53 -11.75 -13.71
C SER A 236 -0.40 -11.76 -12.68
N THR A 237 0.42 -12.83 -12.67
CA THR A 237 1.54 -12.96 -11.73
C THR A 237 2.66 -11.95 -12.04
N VAL A 238 2.97 -11.71 -13.31
CA VAL A 238 3.97 -10.70 -13.73
C VAL A 238 3.55 -9.29 -13.28
N ALA A 239 2.29 -8.93 -13.45
CA ALA A 239 1.81 -7.63 -13.01
C ALA A 239 1.88 -7.46 -11.48
N ILE A 240 1.61 -8.53 -10.73
CA ILE A 240 1.74 -8.49 -9.26
C ILE A 240 3.20 -8.36 -8.85
N LEU A 241 4.13 -9.06 -9.52
CA LEU A 241 5.56 -8.87 -9.29
C LEU A 241 6.01 -7.44 -9.59
N ALA A 242 5.45 -6.81 -10.63
CA ALA A 242 5.72 -5.41 -10.93
C ALA A 242 5.21 -4.47 -9.81
N ALA A 243 4.00 -4.73 -9.26
CA ALA A 243 3.48 -3.98 -8.13
C ALA A 243 4.33 -4.18 -6.86
N MET A 244 4.79 -5.41 -6.61
CA MET A 244 5.71 -5.69 -5.50
C MET A 244 7.07 -5.00 -5.70
N GLY A 245 7.58 -4.94 -6.92
CA GLY A 245 8.80 -4.19 -7.26
C GLY A 245 8.64 -2.69 -7.02
N LEU A 246 7.52 -2.12 -7.41
CA LEU A 246 7.17 -0.73 -7.11
C LEU A 246 7.15 -0.48 -5.59
N PHE A 247 6.46 -1.33 -4.84
CA PHE A 247 6.45 -1.30 -3.38
C PHE A 247 7.85 -1.32 -2.77
N GLN A 248 8.73 -2.22 -3.25
CA GLN A 248 10.10 -2.34 -2.74
C GLN A 248 10.92 -1.07 -3.00
N VAL A 249 10.81 -0.48 -4.18
CA VAL A 249 11.53 0.75 -4.52
C VAL A 249 11.07 1.90 -3.62
N ASP A 250 9.76 2.14 -3.55
CA ASP A 250 9.20 3.26 -2.80
C ASP A 250 9.51 3.17 -1.31
N TRP A 251 9.24 2.01 -0.68
CA TRP A 251 9.47 1.86 0.77
C TRP A 251 10.94 1.74 1.16
N THR A 252 11.82 1.28 0.25
CA THR A 252 13.28 1.36 0.48
C THR A 252 13.74 2.82 0.45
N LEU A 253 13.27 3.61 -0.51
CA LEU A 253 13.56 5.04 -0.57
C LEU A 253 13.03 5.78 0.66
N TYR A 254 11.80 5.46 1.09
CA TYR A 254 11.22 6.03 2.31
C TYR A 254 12.07 5.74 3.55
N LEU A 255 12.49 4.49 3.75
CA LEU A 255 13.34 4.10 4.87
C LEU A 255 14.70 4.81 4.84
N ILE A 256 15.36 4.85 3.69
CA ILE A 256 16.64 5.57 3.54
C ILE A 256 16.43 7.03 3.89
N PHE A 257 15.37 7.64 3.38
CA PHE A 257 15.06 9.04 3.61
C PHE A 257 14.80 9.35 5.08
N GLN A 258 13.97 8.56 5.76
CA GLN A 258 13.63 8.72 7.18
C GLN A 258 14.82 8.47 8.14
N LEU A 259 15.79 7.63 7.72
CA LEU A 259 16.96 7.32 8.53
C LEU A 259 18.11 8.31 8.31
N THR A 260 18.21 8.92 7.11
CA THR A 260 19.33 9.80 6.75
C THR A 260 19.03 11.28 6.94
N PHE A 261 17.79 11.69 6.71
CA PHE A 261 17.38 13.09 6.76
C PHE A 261 16.45 13.37 7.93
N SER A 262 16.46 14.64 8.37
CA SER A 262 15.54 15.16 9.39
C SER A 262 14.78 16.35 8.82
N ALA A 263 13.54 16.55 9.23
CA ALA A 263 12.69 17.67 8.83
C ALA A 263 13.34 19.04 9.10
N THR A 264 14.23 19.12 10.10
CA THR A 264 14.96 20.36 10.46
C THR A 264 16.12 20.69 9.53
N ASP A 265 16.66 19.69 8.80
CA ASP A 265 17.89 19.84 8.04
C ASP A 265 17.65 19.99 6.54
N ALA A 266 16.50 19.56 6.04
CA ALA A 266 16.19 19.57 4.61
C ALA A 266 14.96 20.45 4.32
N PRO A 267 15.12 21.61 3.63
CA PRO A 267 14.02 22.52 3.34
C PRO A 267 12.95 21.90 2.44
N LEU A 268 13.29 20.86 1.68
CA LEU A 268 12.37 20.11 0.80
C LEU A 268 11.89 18.78 1.42
N TRP A 269 12.12 18.59 2.72
CA TRP A 269 11.82 17.32 3.39
C TRP A 269 10.36 16.89 3.22
N ALA A 270 9.41 17.77 3.53
CA ALA A 270 7.98 17.49 3.41
C ALA A 270 7.53 17.19 1.97
N GLU A 271 8.19 17.78 0.99
CA GLU A 271 7.87 17.55 -0.42
C GLU A 271 8.38 16.20 -0.91
N VAL A 272 9.59 15.83 -0.56
CA VAL A 272 10.18 14.53 -0.91
C VAL A 272 9.38 13.41 -0.24
N GLU A 273 9.06 13.56 1.05
CA GLU A 273 8.22 12.62 1.79
C GLU A 273 6.86 12.44 1.12
N PHE A 274 6.20 13.56 0.76
CA PHE A 274 4.92 13.52 0.03
C PHE A 274 5.03 12.70 -1.26
N PHE A 275 6.05 12.94 -2.09
CA PHE A 275 6.19 12.22 -3.36
C PHE A 275 6.48 10.73 -3.18
N ILE A 276 7.29 10.36 -2.19
CA ILE A 276 7.59 8.97 -1.91
C ILE A 276 6.31 8.25 -1.41
N SER A 277 5.60 8.82 -0.44
CA SER A 277 4.40 8.21 0.12
C SER A 277 3.29 8.05 -0.92
N ILE A 278 3.08 9.06 -1.79
CA ILE A 278 1.96 9.05 -2.73
C ILE A 278 2.26 8.29 -4.03
N SER A 279 3.53 7.99 -4.34
CA SER A 279 3.87 7.32 -5.60
C SER A 279 3.33 5.91 -5.67
N TYR A 280 3.51 5.11 -4.62
CA TYR A 280 2.96 3.75 -4.55
C TYR A 280 1.43 3.74 -4.59
N THR A 281 0.77 4.55 -3.77
CA THR A 281 -0.69 4.62 -3.67
C THR A 281 -1.33 5.09 -4.98
N SER A 282 -0.61 5.92 -5.75
CA SER A 282 -1.10 6.42 -7.05
C SER A 282 -0.87 5.45 -8.20
N LEU A 283 0.23 4.70 -8.22
CA LEU A 283 0.59 3.84 -9.36
C LEU A 283 0.10 2.39 -9.20
N SER A 284 0.01 1.89 -7.98
CA SER A 284 -0.36 0.50 -7.69
C SER A 284 -1.71 0.07 -8.29
N PRO A 285 -2.80 0.88 -8.31
CA PRO A 285 -4.08 0.45 -8.87
C PRO A 285 -4.01 0.14 -10.36
N TYR A 286 -3.18 0.85 -11.11
CA TYR A 286 -2.99 0.60 -12.55
C TYR A 286 -2.26 -0.72 -12.78
N VAL A 287 -1.22 -0.99 -12.03
CA VAL A 287 -0.45 -2.23 -12.15
C VAL A 287 -1.31 -3.45 -11.81
N TYR A 288 -2.06 -3.39 -10.71
CA TYR A 288 -2.99 -4.45 -10.32
C TYR A 288 -4.17 -4.58 -11.29
N GLY A 289 -4.72 -3.47 -11.76
CA GLY A 289 -5.86 -3.44 -12.67
C GLY A 289 -5.55 -4.05 -14.03
N ILE A 290 -4.38 -3.75 -14.60
CA ILE A 290 -3.89 -4.36 -15.85
C ILE A 290 -3.68 -5.87 -15.67
N GLY A 291 -3.07 -6.28 -14.56
CA GLY A 291 -2.76 -7.69 -14.28
C GLY A 291 -3.99 -8.56 -14.05
N SER A 292 -5.02 -8.00 -13.43
CA SER A 292 -6.28 -8.71 -13.14
C SER A 292 -7.30 -8.65 -14.29
N ASN A 293 -6.99 -7.95 -15.40
CA ASN A 293 -7.91 -7.65 -16.50
C ASN A 293 -9.19 -6.90 -16.05
N LEU A 294 -9.15 -6.19 -14.94
CA LEU A 294 -10.27 -5.40 -14.43
C LEU A 294 -10.53 -4.15 -15.30
N PHE A 295 -9.51 -3.67 -16.02
CA PHE A 295 -9.59 -2.52 -16.93
C PHE A 295 -10.04 -2.87 -18.35
N THR A 296 -10.53 -4.08 -18.62
CA THR A 296 -11.02 -4.44 -19.94
C THR A 296 -12.44 -3.90 -20.14
N VAL A 297 -12.66 -3.17 -21.22
CA VAL A 297 -13.93 -2.50 -21.60
C VAL A 297 -15.14 -3.45 -21.61
N ASN A 298 -14.95 -4.76 -21.70
CA ASN A 298 -16.00 -5.77 -21.64
C ASN A 298 -16.69 -5.89 -20.26
N THR A 299 -16.11 -5.34 -19.21
CA THR A 299 -16.72 -5.31 -17.87
C THR A 299 -17.88 -4.31 -17.83
N PHE A 300 -17.83 -3.27 -18.65
CA PHE A 300 -18.86 -2.22 -18.73
C PHE A 300 -19.96 -2.51 -19.77
N LYS A 301 -19.78 -3.49 -20.68
CA LYS A 301 -20.74 -3.83 -21.76
C LYS A 301 -21.76 -4.92 -21.41
N LYS A 302 -21.71 -5.50 -20.20
CA LYS A 302 -22.72 -6.47 -19.74
C LYS A 302 -23.77 -5.80 -18.85
N LYS A 303 -24.49 -4.88 -19.43
CA LYS A 303 -25.84 -4.51 -18.99
C LYS A 303 -26.82 -4.86 -20.07
#